data_11cca278efac79a4ad83e3f09c6e8f5a
#
_entry.id   11cca278efac79a4ad83e3f09c6e8f5a
#
_cell.length_a   1.000
_cell.length_b   1.000
_cell.length_c   1.000
_cell.angle_alpha   90.00
_cell.angle_beta   90.00
_cell.angle_gamma   90.00
#
_symmetry.space_group_name_H-M   'P 1'
#
loop_
_entity.id
_entity.type
_entity.pdbx_description
1 polymer ?
#
loop_
_entity_poly.entity_id
_entity_poly.type
_entity_poly.pdbx_seq_one_letter_code
_entity_poly.pdbx_strand_id
1 'polypeptide(L)'
;MESAARELRGVLIQELKQLEKVRTYDELRTQVNDIAVMLAKRMRDAIIDDMDFAFRNGYSSAYGEIKGINKTAAKAPDLKPEDIEVLRLLKTEGALYNAYNQFQNILVEKMNATIMAGIAQGSSIPEIVQNMRQVGIGETYKLTRIARTEITQIANEGRLRGYKRAEGRMGIQFKYSLIIGKDTRTCPAHQELDSRIPSSGMYLNDLIMLQQEVGSKYRMNLRGHSLLHPNQRTSLVRIV
;
A
#
# COMPACT_ATOMS: atom_id res chain seq x y z
N MET A 1 -3.67 7.46 4.59
CA MET A 1 -4.32 6.49 3.68
C MET A 1 -5.84 6.37 3.83
N GLU A 2 -6.40 6.05 4.99
CA GLU A 2 -7.88 5.96 5.11
C GLU A 2 -8.58 7.30 4.85
N SER A 3 -7.96 8.41 5.24
CA SER A 3 -8.42 9.75 4.93
C SER A 3 -8.42 10.01 3.42
N ALA A 4 -7.32 9.75 2.73
CA ALA A 4 -7.21 9.91 1.28
C ALA A 4 -8.19 9.01 0.51
N ALA A 5 -8.36 7.76 0.92
CA ALA A 5 -9.33 6.85 0.29
C ALA A 5 -10.79 7.30 0.51
N ARG A 6 -11.08 7.89 1.67
CA ARG A 6 -12.40 8.45 1.97
C ARG A 6 -12.67 9.71 1.15
N GLU A 7 -11.69 10.58 1.07
CA GLU A 7 -11.74 11.80 0.25
C GLU A 7 -11.97 11.47 -1.22
N LEU A 8 -11.17 10.55 -1.79
CA LEU A 8 -11.31 10.13 -3.18
C LEU A 8 -12.66 9.50 -3.48
N ARG A 9 -13.21 8.72 -2.52
CA ARG A 9 -14.56 8.18 -2.65
C ARG A 9 -15.61 9.29 -2.64
N GLY A 10 -15.42 10.31 -1.81
CA GLY A 10 -16.27 11.51 -1.80
C GLY A 10 -16.23 12.26 -3.13
N VAL A 11 -15.03 12.47 -3.68
CA VAL A 11 -14.83 13.10 -5.00
C VAL A 11 -15.51 12.27 -6.09
N LEU A 12 -15.29 10.96 -6.14
CA LEU A 12 -15.93 10.06 -7.10
C LEU A 12 -17.45 10.20 -7.08
N ILE A 13 -18.06 10.14 -5.89
CA ILE A 13 -19.52 10.26 -5.75
C ILE A 13 -20.02 11.62 -6.24
N GLN A 14 -19.28 12.69 -5.91
CA GLN A 14 -19.65 14.05 -6.30
C GLN A 14 -19.56 14.26 -7.82
N GLU A 15 -18.47 13.80 -8.44
CA GLU A 15 -18.27 13.91 -9.89
C GLU A 15 -19.31 13.06 -10.65
N LEU A 16 -19.55 11.83 -10.24
CA LEU A 16 -20.58 11.00 -10.86
C LEU A 16 -21.99 11.60 -10.71
N LYS A 17 -22.26 12.34 -9.63
CA LYS A 17 -23.55 13.02 -9.47
C LYS A 17 -23.78 14.11 -10.54
N GLN A 18 -22.74 14.75 -11.04
CA GLN A 18 -22.86 15.73 -12.12
C GLN A 18 -23.31 15.07 -13.42
N LEU A 19 -22.97 13.80 -13.64
CA LEU A 19 -23.36 13.04 -14.83
C LEU A 19 -24.88 12.80 -14.92
N GLU A 20 -25.63 12.91 -13.83
CA GLU A 20 -27.10 12.81 -13.85
C GLU A 20 -27.77 13.90 -14.70
N LYS A 21 -27.03 14.99 -14.97
CA LYS A 21 -27.51 16.14 -15.79
C LYS A 21 -27.19 15.99 -17.27
N VAL A 22 -26.40 14.99 -17.64
CA VAL A 22 -26.01 14.70 -19.02
C VAL A 22 -27.23 14.21 -19.81
N ARG A 23 -27.35 14.64 -21.07
CA ARG A 23 -28.53 14.37 -21.89
C ARG A 23 -28.30 13.29 -22.95
N THR A 24 -27.04 13.02 -23.31
CA THR A 24 -26.70 12.05 -24.34
C THR A 24 -25.72 11.01 -23.82
N TYR A 25 -25.76 9.80 -24.38
CA TYR A 25 -24.83 8.73 -24.00
C TYR A 25 -23.39 9.01 -24.45
N ASP A 26 -23.18 9.71 -25.56
CA ASP A 26 -21.83 10.07 -26.01
C ASP A 26 -21.18 11.10 -25.07
N GLU A 27 -21.95 12.09 -24.63
CA GLU A 27 -21.47 13.03 -23.61
C GLU A 27 -21.17 12.31 -22.28
N LEU A 28 -22.02 11.36 -21.88
CA LEU A 28 -21.81 10.56 -20.69
C LEU A 28 -20.47 9.79 -20.77
N ARG A 29 -20.18 9.13 -21.90
CA ARG A 29 -18.92 8.39 -22.12
C ARG A 29 -17.70 9.29 -22.08
N THR A 30 -17.77 10.46 -22.68
CA THR A 30 -16.69 11.44 -22.65
C THR A 30 -16.38 11.89 -21.22
N GLN A 31 -17.39 12.31 -20.48
CA GLN A 31 -17.22 12.77 -19.11
C GLN A 31 -16.76 11.66 -18.15
N VAL A 32 -17.18 10.43 -18.35
CA VAL A 32 -16.68 9.26 -17.59
C VAL A 32 -15.19 9.06 -17.78
N ASN A 33 -14.68 9.21 -19.00
CA ASN A 33 -13.25 9.11 -19.26
C ASN A 33 -12.46 10.22 -18.52
N ASP A 34 -12.95 11.45 -18.56
CA ASP A 34 -12.32 12.60 -17.88
C ASP A 34 -12.29 12.39 -16.36
N ILE A 35 -13.39 11.92 -15.78
CA ILE A 35 -13.47 11.58 -14.35
C ILE A 35 -12.48 10.49 -13.99
N ALA A 36 -12.38 9.42 -14.78
CA ALA A 36 -11.46 8.32 -14.51
C ALA A 36 -9.99 8.77 -14.54
N VAL A 37 -9.62 9.61 -15.53
CA VAL A 37 -8.27 10.22 -15.62
C VAL A 37 -7.97 11.09 -14.40
N MET A 38 -8.89 11.95 -14.03
CA MET A 38 -8.74 12.85 -12.88
C MET A 38 -8.59 12.06 -11.57
N LEU A 39 -9.46 11.06 -11.34
CA LEU A 39 -9.39 10.22 -10.15
C LEU A 39 -8.09 9.42 -10.09
N ALA A 40 -7.67 8.83 -11.19
CA ALA A 40 -6.41 8.12 -11.27
C ALA A 40 -5.23 9.01 -10.88
N LYS A 41 -5.16 10.22 -11.41
CA LYS A 41 -4.11 11.19 -11.06
C LYS A 41 -4.11 11.54 -9.58
N ARG A 42 -5.25 11.91 -9.01
CA ARG A 42 -5.37 12.25 -7.58
C ARG A 42 -4.96 11.10 -6.66
N MET A 43 -5.38 9.90 -7.00
CA MET A 43 -4.98 8.71 -6.23
C MET A 43 -3.47 8.48 -6.27
N ARG A 44 -2.86 8.66 -7.42
CA ARG A 44 -1.41 8.53 -7.59
C ARG A 44 -0.67 9.50 -6.69
N ASP A 45 -1.02 10.75 -6.77
CA ASP A 45 -0.30 11.79 -6.05
C ASP A 45 -0.38 11.53 -4.53
N ALA A 46 -1.58 11.24 -4.01
CA ALA A 46 -1.77 10.90 -2.61
C ALA A 46 -0.99 9.62 -2.18
N ILE A 47 -0.93 8.60 -3.03
CA ILE A 47 -0.20 7.36 -2.73
C ILE A 47 1.32 7.59 -2.71
N ILE A 48 1.84 8.38 -3.64
CA ILE A 48 3.28 8.70 -3.70
C ILE A 48 3.74 9.44 -2.44
N ASP A 49 2.94 10.39 -1.96
CA ASP A 49 3.23 11.13 -0.74
C ASP A 49 3.18 10.21 0.50
N ASP A 50 2.18 9.34 0.59
CA ASP A 50 2.07 8.33 1.66
C ASP A 50 3.26 7.35 1.65
N MET A 51 3.78 6.97 0.46
CA MET A 51 4.96 6.11 0.34
C MET A 51 6.22 6.78 0.87
N ASP A 52 6.45 8.03 0.51
CA ASP A 52 7.60 8.81 0.99
C ASP A 52 7.56 8.97 2.52
N PHE A 53 6.40 9.37 3.03
CA PHE A 53 6.18 9.51 4.46
C PHE A 53 6.40 8.18 5.21
N ALA A 54 5.83 7.07 4.72
CA ALA A 54 5.94 5.76 5.34
C ALA A 54 7.39 5.26 5.41
N PHE A 55 8.16 5.42 4.33
CA PHE A 55 9.56 5.03 4.30
C PHE A 55 10.39 5.85 5.30
N ARG A 56 10.28 7.18 5.25
CA ARG A 56 11.04 8.09 6.13
C ARG A 56 10.67 7.92 7.60
N ASN A 57 9.39 7.74 7.87
CA ASN A 57 8.91 7.49 9.23
C ASN A 57 9.40 6.14 9.75
N GLY A 58 9.35 5.08 8.93
CA GLY A 58 9.91 3.78 9.25
C GLY A 58 11.42 3.86 9.57
N TYR A 59 12.19 4.52 8.71
CA TYR A 59 13.62 4.75 8.90
C TYR A 59 13.93 5.50 10.21
N SER A 60 13.26 6.61 10.44
CA SER A 60 13.48 7.45 11.62
C SER A 60 13.08 6.74 12.91
N SER A 61 11.96 6.03 12.91
CA SER A 61 11.48 5.26 14.06
C SER A 61 12.46 4.15 14.45
N ALA A 62 12.89 3.35 13.46
CA ALA A 62 13.84 2.27 13.69
C ALA A 62 15.18 2.78 14.22
N TYR A 63 15.70 3.87 13.65
CA TYR A 63 16.92 4.50 14.13
C TYR A 63 16.76 5.02 15.57
N GLY A 64 15.60 5.63 15.88
CA GLY A 64 15.27 6.12 17.24
C GLY A 64 15.16 4.99 18.27
N GLU A 65 14.58 3.84 17.90
CA GLU A 65 14.48 2.66 18.77
C GLU A 65 15.85 2.11 19.17
N ILE A 66 16.83 2.13 18.28
CA ILE A 66 18.20 1.64 18.57
C ILE A 66 18.96 2.63 19.46
N LYS A 67 18.82 3.91 19.24
CA LYS A 67 19.40 4.92 20.14
C LYS A 67 18.78 4.90 21.54
N GLY A 68 17.64 4.33 21.71
CA GLY A 68 16.86 3.79 22.84
C GLY A 68 17.00 4.33 24.22
N ILE A 69 17.75 5.36 24.46
CA ILE A 69 18.02 5.85 25.80
C ILE A 69 17.67 7.34 25.97
N ASN A 70 17.44 8.05 24.90
CA ASN A 70 16.98 9.43 25.00
C ASN A 70 15.98 9.78 23.89
N LYS A 71 14.70 9.82 24.24
CA LYS A 71 13.60 10.25 23.35
C LYS A 71 13.77 11.67 22.80
N THR A 72 14.75 12.41 23.24
CA THR A 72 14.95 13.84 22.93
C THR A 72 16.18 14.17 22.09
N ALA A 73 17.07 13.25 21.77
CA ALA A 73 18.42 13.70 21.44
C ALA A 73 18.98 13.41 20.06
N ALA A 74 18.37 12.67 19.18
CA ALA A 74 18.98 12.53 17.87
C ALA A 74 17.98 12.32 16.74
N LYS A 75 17.74 13.36 15.99
CA LYS A 75 17.19 13.30 14.64
C LYS A 75 17.89 12.17 13.87
N ALA A 76 17.11 11.29 13.26
CA ALA A 76 17.66 10.29 12.35
C ALA A 76 18.53 11.01 11.30
N PRO A 77 19.68 10.46 10.94
CA PRO A 77 20.49 11.04 9.88
C PRO A 77 19.70 11.06 8.58
N ASP A 78 20.07 11.96 7.70
CA ASP A 78 19.49 12.01 6.36
C ASP A 78 19.68 10.67 5.64
N LEU A 79 18.74 10.35 4.76
CA LEU A 79 18.82 9.16 3.92
C LEU A 79 20.08 9.22 3.06
N LYS A 80 20.75 8.09 2.92
CA LYS A 80 21.86 7.97 1.98
C LYS A 80 21.35 7.93 0.53
N PRO A 81 22.22 8.22 -0.45
CA PRO A 81 21.85 8.11 -1.87
C PRO A 81 21.27 6.75 -2.22
N GLU A 82 21.82 5.65 -1.69
CA GLU A 82 21.30 4.31 -1.90
C GLU A 82 19.90 4.09 -1.31
N ASP A 83 19.57 4.74 -0.20
CA ASP A 83 18.23 4.67 0.41
C ASP A 83 17.21 5.49 -0.39
N ILE A 84 17.64 6.63 -0.92
CA ILE A 84 16.83 7.47 -1.82
C ILE A 84 16.53 6.72 -3.12
N GLU A 85 17.53 6.03 -3.68
CA GLU A 85 17.34 5.25 -4.89
C GLU A 85 16.36 4.09 -4.69
N VAL A 86 16.45 3.38 -3.57
CA VAL A 86 15.47 2.34 -3.25
C VAL A 86 14.06 2.92 -3.11
N LEU A 87 13.91 4.05 -2.44
CA LEU A 87 12.62 4.72 -2.35
C LEU A 87 12.09 5.11 -3.74
N ARG A 88 12.96 5.59 -4.63
CA ARG A 88 12.61 5.89 -6.02
C ARG A 88 12.09 4.65 -6.75
N LEU A 89 12.82 3.53 -6.66
CA LEU A 89 12.43 2.26 -7.29
C LEU A 89 11.08 1.75 -6.76
N LEU A 90 10.86 1.81 -5.46
CA LEU A 90 9.58 1.45 -4.86
C LEU A 90 8.41 2.28 -5.41
N LYS A 91 8.64 3.57 -5.69
CA LYS A 91 7.63 4.47 -6.26
C LYS A 91 7.36 4.24 -7.75
N THR A 92 8.35 3.74 -8.51
CA THR A 92 8.29 3.68 -9.98
C THR A 92 8.13 2.27 -10.56
N GLU A 93 8.49 1.25 -9.81
CA GLU A 93 8.55 -0.15 -10.29
C GLU A 93 7.80 -1.14 -9.38
N GLY A 94 7.24 -0.67 -8.28
CA GLY A 94 6.53 -1.50 -7.31
C GLY A 94 5.18 -2.02 -7.81
N ALA A 95 4.60 -2.99 -7.09
CA ALA A 95 3.28 -3.52 -7.41
C ALA A 95 2.19 -2.45 -7.33
N LEU A 96 2.36 -1.47 -6.44
CA LEU A 96 1.43 -0.35 -6.34
C LEU A 96 1.47 0.54 -7.57
N TYR A 97 2.66 0.81 -8.12
CA TYR A 97 2.80 1.54 -9.37
C TYR A 97 2.07 0.84 -10.52
N ASN A 98 2.24 -0.48 -10.64
CA ASN A 98 1.58 -1.28 -11.68
C ASN A 98 0.06 -1.32 -11.48
N ALA A 99 -0.40 -1.59 -10.27
CA ALA A 99 -1.83 -1.60 -9.94
C ALA A 99 -2.49 -0.24 -10.24
N TYR A 100 -1.79 0.81 -9.98
CA TYR A 100 -2.21 2.17 -10.21
C TYR A 100 -2.29 2.51 -11.70
N ASN A 101 -1.28 2.17 -12.51
CA ASN A 101 -1.31 2.39 -13.96
C ASN A 101 -2.45 1.63 -14.65
N GLN A 102 -2.86 0.48 -14.09
CA GLN A 102 -3.99 -0.28 -14.59
C GLN A 102 -5.35 0.25 -14.10
N PHE A 103 -5.38 0.95 -12.97
CA PHE A 103 -6.64 1.37 -12.35
C PHE A 103 -7.49 2.25 -13.26
N GLN A 104 -6.88 3.22 -13.93
CA GLN A 104 -7.58 4.09 -14.87
C GLN A 104 -8.26 3.29 -15.99
N ASN A 105 -7.51 2.38 -16.62
CA ASN A 105 -8.03 1.59 -17.73
C ASN A 105 -9.18 0.67 -17.28
N ILE A 106 -8.99 -0.01 -16.13
CA ILE A 106 -10.02 -0.88 -15.55
C ILE A 106 -11.28 -0.08 -15.19
N LEU A 107 -11.11 1.12 -14.62
CA LEU A 107 -12.23 1.97 -14.25
C LEU A 107 -13.02 2.41 -15.49
N VAL A 108 -12.32 2.90 -16.53
CA VAL A 108 -12.92 3.31 -17.81
C VAL A 108 -13.64 2.15 -18.46
N GLU A 109 -12.99 0.97 -18.57
CA GLU A 109 -13.58 -0.23 -19.17
C GLU A 109 -14.89 -0.64 -18.48
N LYS A 110 -14.86 -0.74 -17.15
CA LYS A 110 -16.04 -1.15 -16.37
C LYS A 110 -17.16 -0.12 -16.39
N MET A 111 -16.83 1.16 -16.34
CA MET A 111 -17.85 2.20 -16.46
C MET A 111 -18.49 2.22 -17.84
N ASN A 112 -17.70 2.08 -18.91
CA ASN A 112 -18.24 1.96 -20.28
C ASN A 112 -19.09 0.71 -20.45
N ALA A 113 -18.68 -0.45 -19.91
CA ALA A 113 -19.48 -1.66 -19.91
C ALA A 113 -20.84 -1.45 -19.21
N THR A 114 -20.85 -0.70 -18.10
CA THR A 114 -22.09 -0.33 -17.38
C THR A 114 -23.00 0.56 -18.21
N ILE A 115 -22.44 1.52 -18.95
CA ILE A 115 -23.20 2.35 -19.88
C ILE A 115 -23.84 1.49 -20.98
N MET A 116 -23.04 0.62 -21.62
CA MET A 116 -23.54 -0.26 -22.69
C MET A 116 -24.64 -1.21 -22.21
N ALA A 117 -24.48 -1.80 -21.04
CA ALA A 117 -25.49 -2.65 -20.42
C ALA A 117 -26.79 -1.88 -20.13
N GLY A 118 -26.68 -0.67 -19.59
CA GLY A 118 -27.82 0.19 -19.33
C GLY A 118 -28.58 0.59 -20.60
N ILE A 119 -27.84 0.96 -21.66
CA ILE A 119 -28.46 1.25 -22.98
C ILE A 119 -29.23 0.02 -23.51
N ALA A 120 -28.60 -1.16 -23.46
CA ALA A 120 -29.23 -2.41 -23.92
C ALA A 120 -30.48 -2.78 -23.11
N GLN A 121 -30.57 -2.35 -21.85
CA GLN A 121 -31.71 -2.58 -20.96
C GLN A 121 -32.76 -1.45 -21.02
N GLY A 122 -32.51 -0.39 -21.76
CA GLY A 122 -33.38 0.79 -21.82
C GLY A 122 -33.35 1.63 -20.52
N SER A 123 -32.30 1.51 -19.74
CA SER A 123 -32.16 2.28 -18.47
C SER A 123 -32.00 3.76 -18.73
N SER A 124 -32.55 4.56 -17.85
CA SER A 124 -32.33 6.02 -17.86
C SER A 124 -30.88 6.37 -17.48
N ILE A 125 -30.40 7.57 -17.89
CA ILE A 125 -29.06 8.05 -17.51
C ILE A 125 -28.85 8.08 -16.00
N PRO A 126 -29.78 8.54 -15.16
CA PRO A 126 -29.62 8.47 -13.69
C PRO A 126 -29.43 7.05 -13.14
N GLU A 127 -30.14 6.05 -13.69
CA GLU A 127 -29.96 4.64 -13.29
C GLU A 127 -28.58 4.11 -13.69
N ILE A 128 -28.11 4.44 -14.90
CA ILE A 128 -26.75 4.08 -15.36
C ILE A 128 -25.71 4.72 -14.44
N VAL A 129 -25.85 6.00 -14.09
CA VAL A 129 -24.94 6.71 -13.18
C VAL A 129 -24.94 6.08 -11.79
N GLN A 130 -26.09 5.65 -11.29
CA GLN A 130 -26.16 4.94 -10.00
C GLN A 130 -25.39 3.61 -10.03
N ASN A 131 -25.51 2.85 -11.12
CA ASN A 131 -24.74 1.61 -11.29
C ASN A 131 -23.23 1.87 -11.41
N MET A 132 -22.82 2.91 -12.12
CA MET A 132 -21.43 3.32 -12.21
C MET A 132 -20.83 3.72 -10.84
N ARG A 133 -21.62 4.31 -9.94
CA ARG A 133 -21.16 4.57 -8.57
C ARG A 133 -20.73 3.32 -7.84
N GLN A 134 -21.48 2.23 -7.94
CA GLN A 134 -21.12 0.96 -7.31
C GLN A 134 -19.82 0.39 -7.87
N VAL A 135 -19.66 0.44 -9.19
CA VAL A 135 -18.41 0.04 -9.86
C VAL A 135 -17.23 0.85 -9.38
N GLY A 136 -17.34 2.18 -9.38
CA GLY A 136 -16.28 3.08 -8.96
C GLY A 136 -15.88 2.91 -7.50
N ILE A 137 -16.84 2.72 -6.60
CA ILE A 137 -16.59 2.42 -5.18
C ILE A 137 -15.84 1.10 -5.03
N GLY A 138 -16.24 0.06 -5.77
CA GLY A 138 -15.61 -1.26 -5.73
C GLY A 138 -14.15 -1.23 -6.19
N GLU A 139 -13.86 -0.55 -7.31
CA GLU A 139 -12.49 -0.43 -7.82
C GLU A 139 -11.60 0.42 -6.90
N THR A 140 -12.12 1.52 -6.37
CA THR A 140 -11.40 2.33 -5.36
C THR A 140 -11.06 1.51 -4.12
N TYR A 141 -11.96 0.65 -3.65
CA TYR A 141 -11.72 -0.23 -2.51
C TYR A 141 -10.58 -1.23 -2.79
N LYS A 142 -10.56 -1.85 -3.99
CA LYS A 142 -9.50 -2.79 -4.37
C LYS A 142 -8.14 -2.12 -4.39
N LEU A 143 -8.02 -0.95 -5.02
CA LEU A 143 -6.77 -0.20 -5.06
C LEU A 143 -6.31 0.24 -3.67
N THR A 144 -7.23 0.70 -2.81
CA THR A 144 -6.93 1.05 -1.41
C THR A 144 -6.36 -0.14 -0.64
N ARG A 145 -6.87 -1.35 -0.87
CA ARG A 145 -6.37 -2.57 -0.24
C ARG A 145 -4.94 -2.88 -0.67
N ILE A 146 -4.63 -2.74 -1.96
CA ILE A 146 -3.26 -2.91 -2.49
C ILE A 146 -2.36 -1.85 -1.87
N ALA A 147 -2.78 -0.59 -1.88
CA ALA A 147 -2.02 0.52 -1.34
C ALA A 147 -1.65 0.33 0.15
N ARG A 148 -2.57 -0.15 0.98
CA ARG A 148 -2.29 -0.46 2.40
C ARG A 148 -1.18 -1.49 2.55
N THR A 149 -1.22 -2.55 1.75
CA THR A 149 -0.19 -3.59 1.78
C THR A 149 1.18 -3.03 1.40
N GLU A 150 1.25 -2.32 0.30
CA GLU A 150 2.51 -1.77 -0.21
C GLU A 150 3.09 -0.68 0.71
N ILE A 151 2.26 0.19 1.28
CA ILE A 151 2.73 1.21 2.24
C ILE A 151 3.29 0.56 3.51
N THR A 152 2.67 -0.53 3.99
CA THR A 152 3.22 -1.29 5.11
C THR A 152 4.58 -1.90 4.77
N GLN A 153 4.76 -2.43 3.56
CA GLN A 153 6.04 -2.93 3.07
C GLN A 153 7.11 -1.83 2.99
N ILE A 154 6.73 -0.68 2.46
CA ILE A 154 7.62 0.47 2.33
C ILE A 154 8.05 1.00 3.69
N ALA A 155 7.15 1.06 4.66
CA ALA A 155 7.48 1.40 6.04
C ALA A 155 8.47 0.40 6.66
N ASN A 156 8.27 -0.89 6.43
CA ASN A 156 9.18 -1.94 6.89
C ASN A 156 10.55 -1.87 6.21
N GLU A 157 10.61 -1.55 4.91
CA GLU A 157 11.89 -1.31 4.22
C GLU A 157 12.63 -0.10 4.80
N GLY A 158 11.91 0.97 5.11
CA GLY A 158 12.47 2.12 5.83
C GLY A 158 13.03 1.70 7.19
N ARG A 159 12.29 0.91 7.98
CA ARG A 159 12.75 0.39 9.28
C ARG A 159 14.01 -0.45 9.15
N LEU A 160 14.04 -1.37 8.18
CA LEU A 160 15.21 -2.19 7.89
C LEU A 160 16.47 -1.34 7.68
N ARG A 161 16.35 -0.30 6.86
CA ARG A 161 17.46 0.60 6.55
C ARG A 161 17.87 1.45 7.75
N GLY A 162 16.91 1.90 8.54
CA GLY A 162 17.15 2.59 9.79
C GLY A 162 17.94 1.72 10.78
N TYR A 163 17.56 0.46 10.94
CA TYR A 163 18.27 -0.50 11.78
C TYR A 163 19.70 -0.77 11.28
N LYS A 164 19.86 -1.10 10.00
CA LYS A 164 21.20 -1.33 9.39
C LYS A 164 22.11 -0.11 9.56
N ARG A 165 21.55 1.10 9.40
CA ARG A 165 22.29 2.33 9.60
C ARG A 165 22.78 2.51 11.03
N ALA A 166 21.94 2.17 11.99
CA ALA A 166 22.28 2.27 13.40
C ALA A 166 23.29 1.20 13.82
N GLU A 167 23.11 -0.07 13.39
CA GLU A 167 24.08 -1.15 13.62
C GLU A 167 25.47 -0.79 13.09
N GLY A 168 25.54 -0.30 11.84
CA GLY A 168 26.81 0.10 11.24
C GLY A 168 27.51 1.25 11.95
N ARG A 169 26.76 2.14 12.61
CA ARG A 169 27.35 3.21 13.42
C ARG A 169 27.82 2.75 14.79
N MET A 170 27.17 1.76 15.37
CA MET A 170 27.47 1.26 16.71
C MET A 170 28.45 0.07 16.69
N GLY A 171 28.68 -0.55 15.53
CA GLY A 171 29.53 -1.73 15.40
C GLY A 171 28.94 -2.99 16.06
N ILE A 172 27.62 -3.04 16.27
CA ILE A 172 26.92 -4.16 16.94
C ILE A 172 25.73 -4.60 16.10
N GLN A 173 25.39 -5.88 16.21
CA GLN A 173 24.18 -6.47 15.60
C GLN A 173 23.11 -6.68 16.67
N PHE A 174 21.87 -6.38 16.31
CA PHE A 174 20.72 -6.59 17.16
C PHE A 174 19.90 -7.81 16.73
N LYS A 175 19.05 -8.29 17.62
CA LYS A 175 18.03 -9.26 17.30
C LYS A 175 16.70 -8.57 17.00
N TYR A 176 15.95 -9.17 16.10
CA TYR A 176 14.71 -8.65 15.57
C TYR A 176 13.60 -9.68 15.66
N SER A 177 12.37 -9.20 15.64
CA SER A 177 11.17 -9.99 15.55
C SER A 177 10.17 -9.32 14.62
N LEU A 178 9.05 -9.99 14.40
CA LEU A 178 7.91 -9.47 13.64
C LEU A 178 6.73 -9.30 14.60
N ILE A 179 6.17 -8.10 14.65
CA ILE A 179 4.84 -7.92 15.26
C ILE A 179 3.82 -8.38 14.25
N ILE A 180 3.16 -9.48 14.53
CA ILE A 180 2.13 -10.11 13.70
C ILE A 180 0.78 -9.95 14.40
N GLY A 181 -0.23 -9.47 13.66
CA GLY A 181 -1.59 -9.37 14.22
C GLY A 181 -2.12 -10.75 14.58
N LYS A 182 -2.53 -10.95 15.83
CA LYS A 182 -3.03 -12.24 16.36
C LYS A 182 -4.56 -12.24 16.41
N ASP A 183 -5.17 -12.37 15.23
CA ASP A 183 -6.63 -12.47 15.12
C ASP A 183 -7.03 -13.52 14.07
N THR A 184 -8.34 -13.75 13.91
CA THR A 184 -8.89 -14.73 12.95
C THR A 184 -8.53 -14.44 11.49
N ARG A 185 -7.98 -13.25 11.18
CA ARG A 185 -7.55 -12.85 9.83
C ARG A 185 -6.06 -13.10 9.59
N THR A 186 -5.33 -13.60 10.59
CA THR A 186 -3.92 -13.93 10.45
C THR A 186 -3.78 -15.21 9.62
N CYS A 187 -3.11 -15.12 8.47
CA CYS A 187 -2.97 -16.25 7.57
C CYS A 187 -2.02 -17.32 8.14
N PRO A 188 -2.13 -18.60 7.69
CA PRO A 188 -1.29 -19.70 8.18
C PRO A 188 0.22 -19.43 8.09
N ALA A 189 0.68 -18.75 7.03
CA ALA A 189 2.10 -18.40 6.90
C ALA A 189 2.59 -17.49 8.02
N HIS A 190 1.81 -16.48 8.39
CA HIS A 190 2.17 -15.59 9.49
C HIS A 190 2.02 -16.26 10.87
N GLN A 191 1.08 -17.19 11.02
CA GLN A 191 0.99 -18.01 12.24
C GLN A 191 2.22 -18.91 12.40
N GLU A 192 2.71 -19.52 11.31
CA GLU A 192 3.94 -20.32 11.32
C GLU A 192 5.16 -19.44 11.63
N LEU A 193 5.28 -18.25 11.03
CA LEU A 193 6.34 -17.30 11.38
C LEU A 193 6.33 -16.94 12.85
N ASP A 194 5.16 -16.57 13.40
CA ASP A 194 5.02 -16.22 14.84
C ASP A 194 5.46 -17.36 15.76
N SER A 195 5.16 -18.62 15.38
CA SER A 195 5.54 -19.79 16.16
C SER A 195 7.02 -20.15 16.08
N ARG A 196 7.70 -19.79 15.00
CA ARG A 196 9.11 -20.15 14.74
C ARG A 196 10.10 -19.06 15.16
N ILE A 197 9.65 -17.82 15.33
CA ILE A 197 10.51 -16.72 15.81
C ILE A 197 10.65 -16.85 17.33
N PRO A 198 11.88 -17.05 17.86
CA PRO A 198 12.09 -17.09 19.30
C PRO A 198 11.70 -15.78 19.98
N SER A 199 11.26 -15.87 21.23
CA SER A 199 10.97 -14.65 22.02
C SER A 199 12.19 -13.73 22.20
N SER A 200 13.40 -14.31 22.15
CA SER A 200 14.67 -13.57 22.16
C SER A 200 15.02 -12.92 20.83
N GLY A 201 14.18 -13.07 19.80
CA GLY A 201 14.42 -12.58 18.45
C GLY A 201 15.50 -13.36 17.69
N MET A 202 15.69 -12.97 16.43
CA MET A 202 16.67 -13.54 15.49
C MET A 202 17.53 -12.43 14.90
N TYR A 203 18.76 -12.77 14.46
CA TYR A 203 19.51 -11.83 13.63
C TYR A 203 18.79 -11.60 12.30
N LEU A 204 19.01 -10.44 11.72
CA LEU A 204 18.24 -9.99 10.55
C LEU A 204 18.29 -10.96 9.37
N ASN A 205 19.48 -11.50 9.08
CA ASN A 205 19.65 -12.46 7.97
C ASN A 205 18.88 -13.76 8.21
N ASP A 206 18.92 -14.28 9.44
CA ASP A 206 18.19 -15.51 9.79
C ASP A 206 16.69 -15.29 9.73
N LEU A 207 16.21 -14.12 10.16
CA LEU A 207 14.80 -13.73 10.04
C LEU A 207 14.34 -13.62 8.59
N ILE A 208 15.19 -13.09 7.70
CA ILE A 208 14.91 -13.01 6.26
C ILE A 208 14.86 -14.43 5.66
N MET A 209 15.82 -15.30 5.98
CA MET A 209 15.84 -16.68 5.51
C MET A 209 14.60 -17.47 5.97
N LEU A 210 14.20 -17.31 7.23
CA LEU A 210 12.97 -17.92 7.75
C LEU A 210 11.72 -17.44 6.98
N GLN A 211 11.64 -16.17 6.69
CA GLN A 211 10.53 -15.63 5.89
C GLN A 211 10.53 -16.17 4.46
N GLN A 212 11.70 -16.33 3.84
CA GLN A 212 11.83 -16.93 2.50
C GLN A 212 11.37 -18.39 2.49
N GLU A 213 11.78 -19.16 3.49
CA GLU A 213 11.38 -20.56 3.64
C GLU A 213 9.87 -20.70 3.78
N VAL A 214 9.28 -19.97 4.73
CA VAL A 214 7.83 -19.96 4.94
C VAL A 214 7.09 -19.41 3.71
N GLY A 215 7.58 -18.34 3.10
CA GLY A 215 7.01 -17.77 1.88
C GLY A 215 6.98 -18.79 0.74
N SER A 216 8.05 -19.53 0.53
CA SER A 216 8.13 -20.59 -0.49
C SER A 216 7.14 -21.72 -0.22
N LYS A 217 7.03 -22.18 1.04
CA LYS A 217 6.07 -23.21 1.45
C LYS A 217 4.62 -22.82 1.14
N TYR A 218 4.27 -21.58 1.38
CA TYR A 218 2.91 -21.06 1.14
C TYR A 218 2.74 -20.39 -0.23
N ARG A 219 3.70 -20.52 -1.14
CA ARG A 219 3.71 -19.90 -2.47
C ARG A 219 3.47 -18.38 -2.44
N MET A 220 4.06 -17.72 -1.46
CA MET A 220 3.99 -16.27 -1.30
C MET A 220 5.25 -15.60 -1.83
N ASN A 221 5.10 -14.40 -2.38
CA ASN A 221 6.22 -13.58 -2.78
C ASN A 221 6.79 -12.84 -1.56
N LEU A 222 8.10 -12.92 -1.37
CA LEU A 222 8.83 -12.13 -0.41
C LEU A 222 9.32 -10.84 -1.08
N ARG A 223 9.03 -9.70 -0.48
CA ARG A 223 9.63 -8.42 -0.84
C ARG A 223 10.35 -7.85 0.38
N GLY A 224 11.64 -7.55 0.17
CA GLY A 224 12.48 -7.11 1.27
C GLY A 224 12.53 -8.17 2.38
N HIS A 225 12.03 -7.85 3.55
CA HIS A 225 12.03 -8.71 4.73
C HIS A 225 10.62 -9.09 5.23
N SER A 226 9.59 -8.88 4.43
CA SER A 226 8.21 -9.21 4.79
C SER A 226 7.53 -10.07 3.74
N LEU A 227 6.68 -11.00 4.18
CA LEU A 227 5.80 -11.74 3.30
C LEU A 227 4.74 -10.81 2.70
N LEU A 228 4.58 -10.88 1.38
CA LEU A 228 3.64 -10.05 0.65
C LEU A 228 2.29 -10.76 0.48
N HIS A 229 1.25 -10.25 1.12
CA HIS A 229 -0.13 -10.58 0.79
C HIS A 229 -1.08 -9.41 1.09
N PRO A 230 -2.27 -9.37 0.49
CA PRO A 230 -3.26 -8.33 0.75
C PRO A 230 -3.59 -8.19 2.24
N ASN A 231 -3.71 -6.95 2.71
CA ASN A 231 -4.01 -6.60 4.10
C ASN A 231 -2.93 -7.02 5.13
N GLN A 232 -1.68 -7.13 4.70
CA GLN A 232 -0.58 -7.38 5.61
C GLN A 232 -0.49 -6.32 6.71
N ARG A 233 -0.28 -6.79 7.96
CA ARG A 233 -0.20 -5.95 9.17
C ARG A 233 1.03 -6.29 10.01
N THR A 234 2.08 -6.76 9.36
CA THR A 234 3.31 -7.19 10.00
C THR A 234 4.32 -6.05 10.05
N SER A 235 4.91 -5.81 11.20
CA SER A 235 5.95 -4.81 11.39
C SER A 235 7.22 -5.44 11.92
N LEU A 236 8.37 -5.06 11.34
CA LEU A 236 9.69 -5.41 11.82
C LEU A 236 10.03 -4.58 13.06
N VAL A 237 10.49 -5.22 14.14
CA VAL A 237 10.88 -4.55 15.38
C VAL A 237 12.16 -5.14 15.94
N ARG A 238 12.92 -4.33 16.66
CA ARG A 238 14.06 -4.78 17.46
C ARG A 238 13.56 -5.41 18.77
N ILE A 239 14.21 -6.49 19.19
CA ILE A 239 14.05 -7.07 20.53
C ILE A 239 15.10 -6.44 21.45
N VAL A 240 14.68 -6.04 22.63
CA VAL A 240 15.51 -5.40 23.67
C VAL A 240 16.06 -6.46 24.59
#